data_4cd3009224421bcab7ab72273afcfdcf
#
_entry.id   4cd3009224421bcab7ab72273afcfdcf
#
_cell.length_a   1.000
_cell.length_b   1.000
_cell.length_c   1.000
_cell.angle_alpha   90.00
_cell.angle_beta   90.00
_cell.angle_gamma   90.00
#
_symmetry.space_group_name_H-M   'P 1'
#
loop_
_entity.id
_entity.type
_entity.pdbx_description
1 polymer ?
#
loop_
_entity_poly.entity_id
_entity_poly.type
_entity_poly.pdbx_seq_one_letter_code
_entity_poly.pdbx_strand_id
1 'polypeptide(L)'
;MKKDQVIALDGPSGSGKSTVAKMIAQKLGLIYIDTGAMFRAVAYALIHTGIDFTKPILDKSEEETIHRFFQEHRFQFAPGPGVLIQLDNLNLTDVIREHHVSKLASQTSKHKVVRDFLKNWQRDIVKDRPAILDGRDIGTVIFPNALLKVFLTASPDERASRRLGELKERGQSTIDYETILRDIKERDHEDMNRDIAPLKKAPDSIELDSTGKSITQIIDEIIDSWNKKKAIL
;
A
#
# COMPACT_ATOMS: atom_id res chain seq x y z
N MET A 1 -6.42 -24.83 -7.73
CA MET A 1 -6.29 -24.13 -6.42
C MET A 1 -7.45 -23.17 -6.28
N LYS A 2 -8.13 -23.14 -5.14
CA LYS A 2 -9.19 -22.16 -4.84
C LYS A 2 -8.57 -20.76 -4.88
N LYS A 3 -9.19 -19.83 -5.61
CA LYS A 3 -8.71 -18.44 -5.66
C LYS A 3 -9.26 -17.65 -4.48
N ASP A 4 -8.41 -16.79 -3.92
CA ASP A 4 -8.81 -15.85 -2.90
C ASP A 4 -9.74 -14.79 -3.52
N GLN A 5 -10.88 -14.50 -2.90
CA GLN A 5 -11.81 -13.46 -3.36
C GLN A 5 -11.24 -12.06 -3.11
N VAL A 6 -10.08 -11.81 -3.69
CA VAL A 6 -9.29 -10.59 -3.51
C VAL A 6 -9.06 -9.92 -4.86
N ILE A 7 -9.19 -8.60 -4.87
CA ILE A 7 -8.63 -7.72 -5.90
C ILE A 7 -7.30 -7.20 -5.37
N ALA A 8 -6.21 -7.61 -5.99
CA ALA A 8 -4.87 -7.08 -5.72
C ALA A 8 -4.60 -5.89 -6.65
N LEU A 9 -4.50 -4.68 -6.09
CA LEU A 9 -4.26 -3.45 -6.85
C LEU A 9 -2.86 -2.94 -6.56
N ASP A 10 -1.89 -3.32 -7.38
CA ASP A 10 -0.49 -2.93 -7.26
C ASP A 10 -0.13 -1.79 -8.21
N GLY A 11 0.96 -1.11 -7.93
CA GLY A 11 1.48 -0.05 -8.80
C GLY A 11 2.24 1.04 -8.04
N PRO A 12 2.91 1.96 -8.75
CA PRO A 12 3.74 3.00 -8.18
C PRO A 12 2.97 4.02 -7.35
N SER A 13 3.67 4.82 -6.55
CA SER A 13 3.05 5.88 -5.74
C SER A 13 2.38 6.93 -6.62
N GLY A 14 1.22 7.46 -6.22
CA GLY A 14 0.50 8.50 -6.95
C GLY A 14 -0.26 8.03 -8.20
N SER A 15 -0.32 6.71 -8.51
CA SER A 15 -1.07 6.20 -9.66
C SER A 15 -2.61 6.16 -9.46
N GLY A 16 -3.12 6.65 -8.33
CA GLY A 16 -4.57 6.70 -8.05
C GLY A 16 -5.16 5.46 -7.38
N LYS A 17 -4.34 4.47 -7.00
CA LYS A 17 -4.79 3.19 -6.43
C LYS A 17 -5.78 3.34 -5.28
N SER A 18 -5.44 4.14 -4.28
CA SER A 18 -6.27 4.25 -3.06
C SER A 18 -7.65 4.84 -3.36
N THR A 19 -7.74 5.82 -4.26
CA THR A 19 -9.02 6.39 -4.70
C THR A 19 -9.85 5.34 -5.43
N VAL A 20 -9.24 4.67 -6.41
CA VAL A 20 -9.89 3.60 -7.20
C VAL A 20 -10.32 2.45 -6.29
N ALA A 21 -9.46 1.98 -5.39
CA ALA A 21 -9.76 0.88 -4.49
C ALA A 21 -10.94 1.19 -3.54
N LYS A 22 -10.99 2.40 -2.97
CA LYS A 22 -12.11 2.84 -2.12
C LYS A 22 -13.44 2.82 -2.87
N MET A 23 -13.46 3.36 -4.07
CA MET A 23 -14.69 3.43 -4.87
C MET A 23 -15.16 2.04 -5.35
N ILE A 24 -14.22 1.16 -5.72
CA ILE A 24 -14.53 -0.24 -6.06
C ILE A 24 -15.05 -0.99 -4.84
N ALA A 25 -14.40 -0.84 -3.67
CA ALA A 25 -14.86 -1.44 -2.44
C ALA A 25 -16.31 -1.07 -2.11
N GLN A 26 -16.65 0.22 -2.24
CA GLN A 26 -18.00 0.71 -2.02
C GLN A 26 -19.01 0.14 -3.04
N LYS A 27 -18.66 0.14 -4.35
CA LYS A 27 -19.55 -0.37 -5.41
C LYS A 27 -19.79 -1.88 -5.32
N LEU A 28 -18.78 -2.67 -4.90
CA LEU A 28 -18.85 -4.13 -4.87
C LEU A 28 -19.10 -4.72 -3.48
N GLY A 29 -19.21 -3.90 -2.43
CA GLY A 29 -19.35 -4.38 -1.04
C GLY A 29 -18.12 -5.12 -0.53
N LEU A 30 -16.92 -4.74 -0.97
CA LEU A 30 -15.67 -5.37 -0.56
C LEU A 30 -15.07 -4.65 0.65
N ILE A 31 -14.24 -5.37 1.42
CA ILE A 31 -13.40 -4.74 2.42
C ILE A 31 -12.25 -4.02 1.71
N TYR A 32 -12.04 -2.75 2.00
CA TYR A 32 -10.88 -1.99 1.53
C TYR A 32 -9.76 -2.00 2.57
N ILE A 33 -8.54 -2.32 2.13
CA ILE A 33 -7.34 -2.30 2.97
C ILE A 33 -6.27 -1.41 2.32
N ASP A 34 -5.98 -0.27 2.97
CA ASP A 34 -4.85 0.61 2.66
C ASP A 34 -3.57 0.03 3.28
N THR A 35 -2.84 -0.79 2.51
CA THR A 35 -1.61 -1.41 3.04
C THR A 35 -0.51 -0.37 3.24
N GLY A 36 -0.49 0.69 2.46
CA GLY A 36 0.42 1.82 2.66
C GLY A 36 0.22 2.49 4.02
N ALA A 37 -1.03 2.63 4.48
CA ALA A 37 -1.33 3.12 5.83
C ALA A 37 -0.82 2.15 6.91
N MET A 38 -0.95 0.84 6.70
CA MET A 38 -0.42 -0.18 7.63
C MET A 38 1.10 -0.10 7.75
N PHE A 39 1.82 0.02 6.61
CA PHE A 39 3.28 0.23 6.62
C PHE A 39 3.68 1.51 7.36
N ARG A 40 2.95 2.61 7.16
CA ARG A 40 3.20 3.88 7.86
C ARG A 40 2.95 3.78 9.37
N ALA A 41 1.91 3.06 9.78
CA ALA A 41 1.61 2.87 11.20
C ALA A 41 2.71 2.07 11.91
N VAL A 42 3.17 0.99 11.29
CA VAL A 42 4.28 0.19 11.82
C VAL A 42 5.57 1.00 11.85
N ALA A 43 5.88 1.74 10.79
CA ALA A 43 7.07 2.59 10.75
C ALA A 43 7.06 3.66 11.86
N TYR A 44 5.92 4.35 12.04
CA TYR A 44 5.75 5.33 13.10
C TYR A 44 5.94 4.72 14.49
N ALA A 45 5.36 3.55 14.72
CA ALA A 45 5.49 2.85 16.00
C ALA A 45 6.94 2.44 16.30
N LEU A 46 7.67 1.95 15.30
CA LEU A 46 9.03 1.46 15.45
C LEU A 46 10.08 2.57 15.64
N ILE A 47 9.77 3.85 15.36
CA ILE A 47 10.69 4.98 15.64
C ILE A 47 11.18 4.95 17.09
N HIS A 48 10.30 4.60 18.02
CA HIS A 48 10.60 4.62 19.46
C HIS A 48 11.50 3.47 19.92
N THR A 49 11.82 2.51 19.04
CA THR A 49 12.76 1.42 19.37
C THR A 49 14.22 1.85 19.34
N GLY A 50 14.52 3.03 18.78
CA GLY A 50 15.90 3.52 18.60
C GLY A 50 16.69 2.81 17.51
N ILE A 51 16.07 1.92 16.73
CA ILE A 51 16.71 1.18 15.63
C ILE A 51 16.86 2.11 14.42
N ASP A 52 18.05 2.05 13.81
CA ASP A 52 18.33 2.77 12.55
C ASP A 52 17.91 1.94 11.34
N PHE A 53 16.72 2.21 10.82
CA PHE A 53 16.16 1.54 9.64
C PHE A 53 16.75 2.02 8.30
N THR A 54 17.74 2.93 8.31
CA THR A 54 18.49 3.29 7.10
C THR A 54 19.52 2.22 6.73
N LYS A 55 19.93 1.40 7.68
CA LYS A 55 20.84 0.26 7.45
C LYS A 55 20.21 -0.73 6.46
N PRO A 56 20.99 -1.32 5.56
CA PRO A 56 20.48 -2.34 4.62
C PRO A 56 20.11 -3.65 5.33
N ILE A 57 20.81 -3.99 6.42
CA ILE A 57 20.61 -5.21 7.21
C ILE A 57 20.59 -4.84 8.69
N LEU A 58 19.60 -5.36 9.40
CA LEU A 58 19.52 -5.29 10.86
C LEU A 58 20.31 -6.45 11.47
N ASP A 59 20.91 -6.22 12.62
CA ASP A 59 21.52 -7.31 13.38
C ASP A 59 20.45 -8.12 14.13
N LYS A 60 20.88 -9.26 14.69
CA LYS A 60 19.97 -10.18 15.37
C LYS A 60 19.28 -9.56 16.59
N SER A 61 19.97 -8.68 17.33
CA SER A 61 19.42 -8.01 18.52
C SER A 61 18.35 -6.98 18.12
N GLU A 62 18.57 -6.27 17.00
CA GLU A 62 17.59 -5.33 16.43
C GLU A 62 16.33 -6.08 15.96
N GLU A 63 16.49 -7.22 15.26
CA GLU A 63 15.36 -8.06 14.85
C GLU A 63 14.58 -8.63 16.05
N GLU A 64 15.27 -9.10 17.09
CA GLU A 64 14.65 -9.57 18.33
C GLU A 64 13.88 -8.46 19.05
N THR A 65 14.40 -7.23 19.03
CA THR A 65 13.71 -6.06 19.58
C THR A 65 12.41 -5.76 18.83
N ILE A 66 12.43 -5.83 17.48
CA ILE A 66 11.24 -5.66 16.66
C ILE A 66 10.23 -6.78 16.91
N HIS A 67 10.68 -8.03 16.99
CA HIS A 67 9.79 -9.16 17.32
C HIS A 67 9.12 -8.98 18.67
N ARG A 68 9.88 -8.58 19.69
CA ARG A 68 9.33 -8.30 21.03
C ARG A 68 8.29 -7.17 20.96
N PHE A 69 8.60 -6.09 20.26
CA PHE A 69 7.67 -4.98 20.07
C PHE A 69 6.33 -5.46 19.49
N PHE A 70 6.36 -6.31 18.45
CA PHE A 70 5.13 -6.85 17.86
C PHE A 70 4.38 -7.86 18.75
N GLN A 71 5.03 -8.45 19.73
CA GLN A 71 4.39 -9.31 20.74
C GLN A 71 3.74 -8.50 21.88
N GLU A 72 4.37 -7.40 22.29
CA GLU A 72 3.93 -6.54 23.39
C GLU A 72 2.84 -5.54 22.99
N HIS A 73 2.77 -5.19 21.71
CA HIS A 73 1.87 -4.15 21.20
C HIS A 73 0.87 -4.69 20.17
N ARG A 74 -0.36 -4.17 20.25
CA ARG A 74 -1.45 -4.61 19.39
C ARG A 74 -1.83 -3.55 18.37
N PHE A 75 -1.59 -3.85 17.09
CA PHE A 75 -2.11 -3.07 15.98
C PHE A 75 -3.55 -3.47 15.67
N GLN A 76 -4.42 -2.49 15.47
CA GLN A 76 -5.80 -2.67 15.04
C GLN A 76 -6.05 -1.88 13.75
N PHE A 77 -6.78 -2.48 12.83
CA PHE A 77 -7.19 -1.88 11.58
C PHE A 77 -8.71 -2.05 11.43
N ALA A 78 -9.44 -0.93 11.38
CA ALA A 78 -10.86 -0.95 11.07
C ALA A 78 -11.06 -0.55 9.62
N PRO A 79 -11.44 -1.48 8.74
CA PRO A 79 -11.75 -1.18 7.34
C PRO A 79 -13.03 -0.36 7.27
N GLY A 80 -13.03 0.71 6.47
CA GLY A 80 -14.19 1.58 6.30
C GLY A 80 -13.87 2.82 5.48
N PRO A 81 -14.85 3.75 5.32
CA PRO A 81 -14.63 4.99 4.58
C PRO A 81 -13.56 5.89 5.20
N GLY A 82 -13.34 5.79 6.53
CA GLY A 82 -12.17 6.34 7.22
C GLY A 82 -11.35 5.18 7.76
N VAL A 83 -10.21 4.89 7.12
CA VAL A 83 -9.28 3.87 7.64
C VAL A 83 -8.84 4.27 9.05
N LEU A 84 -9.26 3.52 10.06
CA LEU A 84 -8.81 3.70 11.43
C LEU A 84 -7.68 2.72 11.71
N ILE A 85 -6.51 3.24 12.09
CA ILE A 85 -5.39 2.44 12.57
C ILE A 85 -5.06 2.87 13.99
N GLN A 86 -4.98 1.89 14.87
CA GLN A 86 -4.61 2.09 16.28
C GLN A 86 -3.44 1.18 16.65
N LEU A 87 -2.60 1.70 17.54
CA LEU A 87 -1.61 0.93 18.27
C LEU A 87 -2.03 0.95 19.74
N ASP A 88 -2.40 -0.20 20.28
CA ASP A 88 -3.04 -0.31 21.60
C ASP A 88 -4.26 0.65 21.71
N ASN A 89 -4.16 1.70 22.50
CA ASN A 89 -5.20 2.73 22.65
C ASN A 89 -4.89 4.03 21.89
N LEU A 90 -3.76 4.09 21.15
CA LEU A 90 -3.35 5.30 20.44
C LEU A 90 -3.89 5.28 19.01
N ASN A 91 -4.69 6.27 18.64
CA ASN A 91 -5.15 6.46 17.26
C ASN A 91 -4.02 7.06 16.41
N LEU A 92 -3.59 6.33 15.40
CA LEU A 92 -2.52 6.74 14.50
C LEU A 92 -3.04 7.31 13.16
N THR A 93 -4.33 7.37 12.95
CA THR A 93 -4.97 7.64 11.63
C THR A 93 -4.48 8.95 10.99
N ASP A 94 -4.28 9.99 11.77
CA ASP A 94 -3.86 11.28 11.24
C ASP A 94 -2.34 11.43 11.18
N VAL A 95 -1.62 11.04 12.22
CA VAL A 95 -0.16 11.18 12.27
C VAL A 95 0.56 10.40 11.19
N ILE A 96 0.04 9.23 10.79
CA ILE A 96 0.64 8.44 9.70
C ILE A 96 0.52 9.07 8.31
N ARG A 97 -0.20 10.19 8.18
CA ARG A 97 -0.33 10.93 6.92
C ARG A 97 0.72 12.03 6.75
N GLU A 98 1.50 12.27 7.78
CA GLU A 98 2.58 13.24 7.73
C GLU A 98 3.68 12.81 6.75
N HIS A 99 4.31 13.79 6.09
CA HIS A 99 5.27 13.51 5.01
C HIS A 99 6.46 12.66 5.48
N HIS A 100 7.02 12.97 6.66
CA HIS A 100 8.16 12.24 7.20
C HIS A 100 7.87 10.75 7.46
N VAL A 101 6.62 10.39 7.83
CA VAL A 101 6.22 9.00 8.08
C VAL A 101 6.25 8.15 6.79
N SER A 102 6.00 8.78 5.65
CA SER A 102 6.11 8.08 4.36
C SER A 102 7.55 7.67 4.04
N LYS A 103 8.55 8.49 4.40
CA LYS A 103 9.97 8.17 4.26
C LYS A 103 10.37 7.03 5.20
N LEU A 104 9.93 7.09 6.45
CA LEU A 104 10.15 6.02 7.43
C LEU A 104 9.56 4.69 6.97
N ALA A 105 8.34 4.72 6.40
CA ALA A 105 7.71 3.52 5.84
C ALA A 105 8.51 2.93 4.68
N SER A 106 9.12 3.76 3.82
CA SER A 106 10.03 3.26 2.77
C SER A 106 11.25 2.57 3.37
N GLN A 107 11.87 3.16 4.40
CA GLN A 107 13.03 2.59 5.09
C GLN A 107 12.70 1.28 5.79
N THR A 108 11.67 1.27 6.64
CA THR A 108 11.28 0.07 7.41
C THR A 108 10.79 -1.07 6.52
N SER A 109 10.18 -0.75 5.36
CA SER A 109 9.67 -1.74 4.42
C SER A 109 10.75 -2.59 3.73
N LYS A 110 12.03 -2.22 3.84
CA LYS A 110 13.17 -2.98 3.32
C LYS A 110 13.48 -4.21 4.18
N HIS A 111 13.06 -4.24 5.44
CA HIS A 111 13.40 -5.28 6.41
C HIS A 111 12.38 -6.42 6.44
N LYS A 112 12.90 -7.64 6.36
CA LYS A 112 12.09 -8.87 6.28
C LYS A 112 11.15 -9.03 7.49
N VAL A 113 11.64 -8.76 8.70
CA VAL A 113 10.87 -8.89 9.94
C VAL A 113 9.60 -8.02 9.93
N VAL A 114 9.71 -6.79 9.43
CA VAL A 114 8.57 -5.86 9.28
C VAL A 114 7.58 -6.37 8.22
N ARG A 115 8.09 -6.85 7.10
CA ARG A 115 7.25 -7.36 6.01
C ARG A 115 6.50 -8.63 6.39
N ASP A 116 7.15 -9.55 7.10
CA ASP A 116 6.52 -10.79 7.53
C ASP A 116 5.39 -10.52 8.52
N PHE A 117 5.59 -9.59 9.47
CA PHE A 117 4.51 -9.15 10.36
C PHE A 117 3.33 -8.57 9.56
N LEU A 118 3.59 -7.61 8.68
CA LEU A 118 2.54 -6.95 7.89
C LEU A 118 1.83 -7.90 6.93
N LYS A 119 2.56 -8.85 6.31
CA LYS A 119 1.95 -9.88 5.46
C LYS A 119 0.93 -10.71 6.24
N ASN A 120 1.30 -11.18 7.43
CA ASN A 120 0.40 -11.97 8.26
C ASN A 120 -0.81 -11.14 8.71
N TRP A 121 -0.58 -9.92 9.18
CA TRP A 121 -1.66 -9.02 9.60
C TRP A 121 -2.64 -8.70 8.46
N GLN A 122 -2.15 -8.41 7.25
CA GLN A 122 -3.01 -8.19 6.06
C GLN A 122 -3.86 -9.43 5.74
N ARG A 123 -3.27 -10.63 5.77
CA ARG A 123 -3.98 -11.88 5.54
C ARG A 123 -5.02 -12.16 6.61
N ASP A 124 -4.71 -11.88 7.87
CA ASP A 124 -5.64 -12.06 8.99
C ASP A 124 -6.86 -11.13 8.90
N ILE A 125 -6.69 -9.90 8.43
CA ILE A 125 -7.80 -8.97 8.21
C ILE A 125 -8.72 -9.48 7.09
N VAL A 126 -8.16 -10.00 6.00
CA VAL A 126 -8.95 -10.52 4.88
C VAL A 126 -9.64 -11.81 5.27
N LYS A 127 -8.90 -12.78 5.82
CA LYS A 127 -9.36 -14.15 6.02
C LYS A 127 -10.14 -14.64 4.78
N ASP A 128 -11.36 -15.10 4.93
CA ASP A 128 -12.20 -15.59 3.83
C ASP A 128 -13.19 -14.53 3.29
N ARG A 129 -12.98 -13.25 3.58
CA ARG A 129 -13.87 -12.17 3.17
C ARG A 129 -13.43 -11.56 1.83
N PRO A 130 -14.36 -11.22 0.94
CA PRO A 130 -14.02 -10.51 -0.28
C PRO A 130 -13.40 -9.14 0.03
N ALA A 131 -12.25 -8.84 -0.58
CA ALA A 131 -11.48 -7.64 -0.27
C ALA A 131 -10.79 -7.04 -1.49
N ILE A 132 -10.50 -5.75 -1.42
CA ILE A 132 -9.56 -5.06 -2.31
C ILE A 132 -8.44 -4.45 -1.49
N LEU A 133 -7.20 -4.72 -1.87
CA LEU A 133 -6.01 -4.16 -1.24
C LEU A 133 -5.23 -3.35 -2.27
N ASP A 134 -4.79 -2.16 -1.87
CA ASP A 134 -3.84 -1.39 -2.67
C ASP A 134 -2.43 -1.44 -2.06
N GLY A 135 -1.43 -1.67 -2.91
CA GLY A 135 -0.06 -1.86 -2.46
C GLY A 135 0.99 -1.82 -3.56
N ARG A 136 2.03 -2.65 -3.40
CA ARG A 136 3.16 -2.81 -4.30
C ARG A 136 3.40 -4.27 -4.70
N ASP A 137 3.03 -5.18 -3.83
CA ASP A 137 3.35 -6.61 -3.90
C ASP A 137 2.16 -7.49 -3.47
N ILE A 138 0.96 -6.94 -3.56
CA ILE A 138 -0.26 -7.66 -3.14
C ILE A 138 -0.45 -8.89 -4.01
N GLY A 139 -0.42 -8.74 -5.33
CA GLY A 139 -0.65 -9.84 -6.28
C GLY A 139 0.56 -10.74 -6.50
N THR A 140 1.75 -10.36 -6.04
CA THR A 140 2.98 -11.16 -6.17
C THR A 140 3.35 -11.91 -4.90
N VAL A 141 3.12 -11.31 -3.72
CA VAL A 141 3.61 -11.83 -2.43
C VAL A 141 2.50 -12.06 -1.41
N ILE A 142 1.59 -11.09 -1.24
CA ILE A 142 0.59 -11.14 -0.17
C ILE A 142 -0.53 -12.12 -0.53
N PHE A 143 -1.16 -11.92 -1.70
CA PHE A 143 -2.21 -12.76 -2.27
C PHE A 143 -1.86 -13.25 -3.69
N PRO A 144 -0.87 -14.14 -3.84
CA PRO A 144 -0.44 -14.63 -5.16
C PRO A 144 -1.55 -15.42 -5.88
N ASN A 145 -2.59 -15.84 -5.17
CA ASN A 145 -3.78 -16.51 -5.72
C ASN A 145 -5.00 -15.57 -5.79
N ALA A 146 -4.83 -14.25 -5.70
CA ALA A 146 -5.93 -13.30 -5.83
C ALA A 146 -6.72 -13.54 -7.13
N LEU A 147 -8.05 -13.45 -7.04
CA LEU A 147 -8.95 -13.68 -8.16
C LEU A 147 -8.68 -12.69 -9.30
N LEU A 148 -8.48 -11.41 -8.95
CA LEU A 148 -8.11 -10.37 -9.90
C LEU A 148 -6.84 -9.65 -9.42
N LYS A 149 -5.86 -9.53 -10.30
CA LYS A 149 -4.68 -8.73 -10.09
C LYS A 149 -4.64 -7.62 -11.12
N VAL A 150 -4.42 -6.41 -10.64
CA VAL A 150 -4.35 -5.18 -11.44
C VAL A 150 -3.04 -4.48 -11.12
N PHE A 151 -2.30 -4.10 -12.15
CA PHE A 151 -1.15 -3.23 -12.04
C PHE A 151 -1.54 -1.86 -12.59
N LEU A 152 -1.84 -0.92 -11.68
CA LEU A 152 -2.28 0.43 -12.02
C LEU A 152 -1.08 1.37 -12.09
N THR A 153 -0.80 1.91 -13.27
CA THR A 153 0.30 2.83 -13.51
C THR A 153 -0.19 4.21 -13.98
N ALA A 154 0.70 5.18 -13.99
CA ALA A 154 0.61 6.47 -14.65
C ALA A 154 2.01 7.01 -14.87
N SER A 155 2.19 7.91 -15.83
CA SER A 155 3.48 8.56 -16.04
C SER A 155 3.98 9.26 -14.76
N PRO A 156 5.30 9.35 -14.51
CA PRO A 156 5.84 10.08 -13.36
C PRO A 156 5.34 11.53 -13.29
N ASP A 157 5.23 12.17 -14.43
CA ASP A 157 4.79 13.57 -14.57
C ASP A 157 3.31 13.73 -14.14
N GLU A 158 2.44 12.85 -14.60
CA GLU A 158 1.03 12.82 -14.20
C GLU A 158 0.89 12.62 -12.67
N ARG A 159 1.68 11.70 -12.11
CA ARG A 159 1.68 11.42 -10.66
C ARG A 159 2.22 12.60 -9.84
N ALA A 160 3.22 13.31 -10.35
CA ALA A 160 3.76 14.53 -9.75
C ALA A 160 2.71 15.66 -9.77
N SER A 161 2.01 15.83 -10.89
CA SER A 161 0.94 16.82 -11.03
C SER A 161 -0.22 16.55 -10.06
N ARG A 162 -0.68 15.29 -9.96
CA ARG A 162 -1.71 14.88 -8.98
C ARG A 162 -1.26 15.16 -7.55
N ARG A 163 -0.02 14.81 -7.22
CA ARG A 163 0.51 15.03 -5.87
C ARG A 163 0.64 16.50 -5.51
N LEU A 164 1.06 17.32 -6.46
CA LEU A 164 1.11 18.78 -6.27
C LEU A 164 -0.28 19.35 -6.01
N GLY A 165 -1.31 18.89 -6.75
CA GLY A 165 -2.71 19.26 -6.52
C GLY A 165 -3.18 18.92 -5.10
N GLU A 166 -2.96 17.66 -4.66
CA GLU A 166 -3.31 17.22 -3.30
C GLU A 166 -2.63 18.04 -2.19
N LEU A 167 -1.36 18.41 -2.39
CA LEU A 167 -0.61 19.22 -1.42
C LEU A 167 -1.16 20.66 -1.34
N LYS A 168 -1.50 21.24 -2.49
CA LYS A 168 -2.12 22.57 -2.55
C LYS A 168 -3.49 22.60 -1.84
N GLU A 169 -4.33 21.60 -2.08
CA GLU A 169 -5.63 21.47 -1.41
C GLU A 169 -5.52 21.36 0.11
N ARG A 170 -4.41 20.80 0.62
CA ARG A 170 -4.10 20.70 2.05
C ARG A 170 -3.38 21.93 2.64
N GLY A 171 -3.18 22.98 1.85
CA GLY A 171 -2.44 24.17 2.28
C GLY A 171 -0.92 23.95 2.44
N GLN A 172 -0.38 22.84 1.93
CA GLN A 172 1.04 22.49 1.99
C GLN A 172 1.76 22.87 0.67
N SER A 173 1.76 24.14 0.32
CA SER A 173 2.21 24.62 -0.99
C SER A 173 3.72 24.97 -1.06
N THR A 174 4.54 24.56 -0.11
CA THR A 174 5.96 24.91 -0.06
C THR A 174 6.86 24.03 -0.92
N ILE A 175 6.35 22.92 -1.47
CA ILE A 175 7.14 21.98 -2.26
C ILE A 175 6.86 22.21 -3.74
N ASP A 176 7.92 22.44 -4.54
CA ASP A 176 7.81 22.64 -5.99
C ASP A 176 7.62 21.31 -6.75
N TYR A 177 7.15 21.42 -8.00
CA TYR A 177 6.88 20.30 -8.88
C TYR A 177 8.12 19.41 -9.13
N GLU A 178 9.28 20.02 -9.36
CA GLU A 178 10.52 19.30 -9.69
C GLU A 178 10.99 18.45 -8.53
N THR A 179 10.86 18.95 -7.32
CA THR A 179 11.14 18.18 -6.08
C THR A 179 10.19 16.99 -5.96
N ILE A 180 8.88 17.18 -6.18
CA ILE A 180 7.91 16.10 -6.15
C ILE A 180 8.20 15.03 -7.21
N LEU A 181 8.53 15.47 -8.44
CA LEU A 181 8.84 14.56 -9.54
C LEU A 181 10.09 13.73 -9.24
N ARG A 182 11.15 14.37 -8.70
CA ARG A 182 12.35 13.67 -8.28
C ARG A 182 12.06 12.63 -7.20
N ASP A 183 11.36 13.02 -6.15
CA ASP A 183 11.00 12.12 -5.04
C ASP A 183 10.16 10.91 -5.53
N ILE A 184 9.28 11.13 -6.50
CA ILE A 184 8.50 10.05 -7.13
C ILE A 184 9.42 9.09 -7.89
N LYS A 185 10.34 9.60 -8.71
CA LYS A 185 11.28 8.77 -9.48
C LYS A 185 12.23 7.98 -8.57
N GLU A 186 12.75 8.61 -7.52
CA GLU A 186 13.60 7.95 -6.53
C GLU A 186 12.85 6.83 -5.81
N ARG A 187 11.64 7.11 -5.37
CA ARG A 187 10.80 6.10 -4.70
C ARG A 187 10.44 4.93 -5.59
N ASP A 188 10.11 5.20 -6.86
CA ASP A 188 9.83 4.12 -7.83
C ASP A 188 11.07 3.25 -8.04
N HIS A 189 12.25 3.87 -8.16
CA HIS A 189 13.51 3.15 -8.27
C HIS A 189 13.76 2.27 -7.04
N GLU A 190 13.56 2.78 -5.83
CA GLU A 190 13.68 2.01 -4.59
C GLU A 190 12.66 0.86 -4.52
N ASP A 191 11.37 1.14 -4.82
CA ASP A 191 10.32 0.13 -4.77
C ASP A 191 10.57 -1.01 -5.79
N MET A 192 11.10 -0.70 -6.99
CA MET A 192 11.36 -1.68 -8.05
C MET A 192 12.63 -2.50 -7.82
N ASN A 193 13.64 -1.94 -7.15
CA ASN A 193 14.97 -2.55 -7.02
C ASN A 193 15.26 -3.13 -5.61
N ARG A 194 14.32 -3.04 -4.67
CA ARG A 194 14.53 -3.63 -3.35
C ARG A 194 14.60 -5.17 -3.45
N ASP A 195 15.45 -5.77 -2.62
CA ASP A 195 15.69 -7.23 -2.62
C ASP A 195 14.44 -8.04 -2.22
N ILE A 196 13.64 -7.50 -1.29
CA ILE A 196 12.48 -8.20 -0.74
C ILE A 196 11.19 -7.60 -1.31
N ALA A 197 10.38 -8.44 -1.96
CA ALA A 197 9.07 -8.09 -2.49
C ALA A 197 9.07 -6.79 -3.34
N PRO A 198 9.91 -6.71 -4.39
CA PRO A 198 9.96 -5.54 -5.25
C PRO A 198 8.62 -5.25 -5.92
N LEU A 199 8.40 -3.98 -6.27
CA LEU A 199 7.27 -3.59 -7.10
C LEU A 199 7.43 -4.20 -8.49
N LYS A 200 6.66 -5.26 -8.76
CA LYS A 200 6.63 -5.96 -10.05
C LYS A 200 5.22 -6.27 -10.45
N LYS A 201 4.94 -6.14 -11.74
CA LYS A 201 3.69 -6.62 -12.34
C LYS A 201 3.63 -8.14 -12.23
N ALA A 202 2.56 -8.67 -11.61
CA ALA A 202 2.34 -10.11 -11.59
C ALA A 202 2.07 -10.63 -13.01
N PRO A 203 2.56 -11.83 -13.39
CA PRO A 203 2.42 -12.35 -14.75
C PRO A 203 0.96 -12.46 -15.24
N ASP A 204 0.04 -12.72 -14.32
CA ASP A 204 -1.40 -12.87 -14.57
C ASP A 204 -2.22 -11.60 -14.25
N SER A 205 -1.56 -10.45 -14.02
CA SER A 205 -2.22 -9.18 -13.79
C SER A 205 -2.60 -8.48 -15.10
N ILE A 206 -3.72 -7.77 -15.06
CA ILE A 206 -4.03 -6.77 -16.09
C ILE A 206 -3.25 -5.49 -15.77
N GLU A 207 -2.72 -4.84 -16.78
CA GLU A 207 -2.06 -3.55 -16.65
C GLU A 207 -3.00 -2.45 -17.14
N LEU A 208 -3.19 -1.44 -16.29
CA LEU A 208 -4.00 -0.27 -16.61
C LEU A 208 -3.15 0.99 -16.44
N ASP A 209 -3.00 1.73 -17.52
CA ASP A 209 -2.43 3.07 -17.47
C ASP A 209 -3.56 4.08 -17.23
N SER A 210 -3.44 4.81 -16.12
CA SER A 210 -4.41 5.84 -15.72
C SER A 210 -4.04 7.24 -16.25
N THR A 211 -2.98 7.36 -17.06
CA THR A 211 -2.59 8.65 -17.66
C THR A 211 -3.69 9.12 -18.60
N GLY A 212 -4.22 10.32 -18.36
CA GLY A 212 -5.30 10.91 -19.18
C GLY A 212 -6.66 10.23 -19.08
N LYS A 213 -6.83 9.17 -18.29
CA LYS A 213 -8.11 8.52 -18.07
C LYS A 213 -8.85 9.10 -16.87
N SER A 214 -10.17 9.16 -16.93
CA SER A 214 -11.00 9.47 -15.78
C SER A 214 -11.00 8.32 -14.77
N ILE A 215 -11.19 8.65 -13.49
CA ILE A 215 -11.32 7.65 -12.41
C ILE A 215 -12.44 6.64 -12.73
N THR A 216 -13.57 7.13 -13.28
CA THR A 216 -14.70 6.27 -13.65
C THR A 216 -14.33 5.22 -14.67
N GLN A 217 -13.61 5.58 -15.74
CA GLN A 217 -13.16 4.64 -16.76
C GLN A 217 -12.29 3.53 -16.16
N ILE A 218 -11.35 3.88 -15.28
CA ILE A 218 -10.50 2.90 -14.60
C ILE A 218 -11.32 1.94 -13.73
N ILE A 219 -12.27 2.48 -12.96
CA ILE A 219 -13.14 1.69 -12.09
C ILE A 219 -13.98 0.71 -12.90
N ASP A 220 -14.58 1.17 -13.98
CA ASP A 220 -15.45 0.33 -14.81
C ASP A 220 -14.66 -0.81 -15.47
N GLU A 221 -13.44 -0.54 -16.00
CA GLU A 221 -12.55 -1.58 -16.54
C GLU A 221 -12.19 -2.66 -15.49
N ILE A 222 -11.95 -2.25 -14.23
CA ILE A 222 -11.62 -3.19 -13.14
C ILE A 222 -12.84 -4.01 -12.72
N ILE A 223 -14.02 -3.37 -12.59
CA ILE A 223 -15.27 -4.04 -12.21
C ILE A 223 -15.68 -5.06 -13.27
N ASP A 224 -15.59 -4.70 -14.56
CA ASP A 224 -15.86 -5.63 -15.65
C ASP A 224 -14.94 -6.85 -15.61
N SER A 225 -13.65 -6.62 -15.36
CA SER A 225 -12.67 -7.69 -15.24
C SER A 225 -12.93 -8.59 -14.02
N TRP A 226 -13.35 -8.00 -12.90
CA TRP A 226 -13.74 -8.74 -11.70
C TRP A 226 -14.97 -9.62 -11.96
N ASN A 227 -16.02 -9.07 -12.57
CA ASN A 227 -17.24 -9.81 -12.87
C ASN A 227 -16.98 -10.97 -13.83
N LYS A 228 -16.18 -10.77 -14.88
CA LYS A 228 -15.77 -11.83 -15.81
C LYS A 228 -15.03 -12.96 -15.07
N LYS A 229 -14.09 -12.64 -14.19
CA LYS A 229 -13.34 -13.66 -13.43
C LYS A 229 -14.21 -14.38 -12.40
N LYS A 230 -15.15 -13.67 -11.77
CA LYS A 230 -16.07 -14.25 -10.80
C LYS A 230 -17.09 -15.20 -11.44
N ALA A 231 -17.49 -14.94 -12.68
CA ALA A 231 -18.42 -15.79 -13.43
C ALA A 231 -17.82 -17.16 -13.85
N ILE A 232 -16.48 -17.33 -13.73
CA ILE A 232 -15.76 -18.55 -14.10
C ILE A 232 -15.48 -19.45 -12.87
N LEU A 233 -15.75 -18.96 -11.64
CA LEU A 233 -15.60 -19.72 -10.41
C LEU A 233 -16.82 -20.58 -10.10
#